data_34a64a23c10d809cb11a21c897b060e2
#
_entry.id   34a64a23c10d809cb11a21c897b060e2
#
_cell.length_a   1.000
_cell.length_b   1.000
_cell.length_c   1.000
_cell.angle_alpha   90.00
_cell.angle_beta   90.00
_cell.angle_gamma   90.00
#
_symmetry.space_group_name_H-M   'P 1'
#
loop_
_entity.id
_entity.type
_entity.pdbx_description
1 polymer ?
#
loop_
_entity_poly.entity_id
_entity_poly.type
_entity_poly.pdbx_seq_one_letter_code
_entity_poly.pdbx_strand_id
1 'polypeptide(L)'
;MKEVNFFRPWERSFIFMDAYSLVRFIIALIFVVVAIALFFRTFFKSKPMTAKFIARTAVFSAFSIILYTVPFLKFALPIFPAFLEIHLDEIPAFMAGFAYGPLSGFLVVLVKTLVKLPLTNTAGVGELADFIYSAAFVIPAAFIYKQHHSLKGALIALLVSTVIQILVASFGTTFIMLDMYSMLYHLPKAVILNMCQKINPAVTDLTWPFLLMVGIPFNALKDAIVVIVTVLLYKRLRNLFKKIDAQKN
;
A
#
# COMPACT_ATOMS: atom_id res chain seq x y z
N MET A 1 53.68 14.84 -2.58
CA MET A 1 52.43 15.08 -3.35
C MET A 1 51.38 14.14 -2.83
N LYS A 2 50.42 14.67 -2.03
CA LYS A 2 49.23 13.87 -1.61
C LYS A 2 48.19 14.04 -2.72
N GLU A 3 47.87 12.96 -3.39
CA GLU A 3 46.74 12.95 -4.33
C GLU A 3 45.46 13.32 -3.57
N VAL A 4 44.93 14.48 -3.88
CA VAL A 4 43.63 14.93 -3.39
C VAL A 4 42.58 14.14 -4.16
N ASN A 5 42.03 13.13 -3.51
CA ASN A 5 40.92 12.35 -4.03
C ASN A 5 39.68 13.27 -4.21
N PHE A 6 39.47 13.73 -5.44
CA PHE A 6 38.44 14.71 -5.83
C PHE A 6 37.03 14.12 -5.96
N PHE A 7 36.85 12.85 -5.61
CA PHE A 7 35.53 12.24 -5.59
C PHE A 7 34.79 12.57 -4.29
N ARG A 8 33.69 13.30 -4.43
CA ARG A 8 32.81 13.61 -3.30
C ARG A 8 32.27 12.32 -2.67
N PRO A 9 32.09 12.27 -1.34
CA PRO A 9 31.65 11.05 -0.63
C PRO A 9 30.39 10.42 -1.18
N TRP A 10 29.49 11.21 -1.78
CA TRP A 10 28.23 10.75 -2.36
C TRP A 10 28.39 9.99 -3.70
N GLU A 11 29.45 10.26 -4.49
CA GLU A 11 29.71 9.53 -5.74
C GLU A 11 30.13 8.08 -5.48
N ARG A 12 30.80 7.81 -4.36
CA ARG A 12 31.13 6.43 -3.94
C ARG A 12 29.89 5.65 -3.48
N SER A 13 28.89 6.30 -2.89
CA SER A 13 27.66 5.65 -2.43
C SER A 13 26.79 5.15 -3.59
N PHE A 14 26.88 5.79 -4.75
CA PHE A 14 26.16 5.35 -5.96
C PHE A 14 26.82 4.12 -6.63
N ILE A 15 28.13 3.95 -6.48
CA ILE A 15 28.88 2.83 -7.09
C ILE A 15 28.79 1.56 -6.24
N PHE A 16 28.55 1.70 -4.94
CA PHE A 16 28.34 0.57 -4.01
C PHE A 16 26.87 0.44 -3.60
N MET A 17 25.99 0.45 -4.57
CA MET A 17 24.72 -0.27 -4.38
C MET A 17 25.15 -1.74 -4.22
N ASP A 18 25.13 -2.23 -2.96
CA ASP A 18 25.43 -3.62 -2.70
C ASP A 18 24.63 -4.44 -3.73
N ALA A 19 25.34 -5.18 -4.58
CA ALA A 19 24.71 -5.96 -5.66
C ALA A 19 23.50 -6.77 -5.14
N TYR A 20 23.54 -7.08 -3.86
CA TYR A 20 22.47 -7.76 -3.13
C TYR A 20 21.18 -6.91 -3.00
N SER A 21 21.30 -5.63 -2.74
CA SER A 21 20.14 -4.71 -2.64
C SER A 21 19.50 -4.45 -4.00
N LEU A 22 20.32 -4.32 -5.04
CA LEU A 22 19.85 -4.20 -6.42
C LEU A 22 19.12 -5.47 -6.87
N VAL A 23 19.70 -6.63 -6.59
CA VAL A 23 19.09 -7.93 -6.93
C VAL A 23 17.74 -8.10 -6.21
N ARG A 24 17.66 -7.76 -4.92
CA ARG A 24 16.38 -7.80 -4.16
C ARG A 24 15.33 -6.88 -4.76
N PHE A 25 15.73 -5.66 -5.14
CA PHE A 25 14.82 -4.70 -5.78
C PHE A 25 14.32 -5.20 -7.13
N ILE A 26 15.21 -5.73 -7.96
CA ILE A 26 14.85 -6.32 -9.25
C ILE A 26 13.91 -7.51 -9.07
N ILE A 27 14.18 -8.41 -8.12
CA ILE A 27 13.32 -9.54 -7.81
C ILE A 27 11.95 -9.08 -7.35
N ALA A 28 11.88 -8.09 -6.45
CA ALA A 28 10.62 -7.52 -5.98
C ALA A 28 9.84 -6.88 -7.14
N LEU A 29 10.51 -6.11 -8.01
CA LEU A 29 9.91 -5.49 -9.19
C LEU A 29 9.38 -6.56 -10.17
N ILE A 30 10.15 -7.61 -10.46
CA ILE A 30 9.73 -8.73 -11.30
C ILE A 30 8.50 -9.41 -10.70
N PHE A 31 8.51 -9.68 -9.39
CA PHE A 31 7.38 -10.30 -8.70
C PHE A 31 6.11 -9.45 -8.82
N VAL A 32 6.24 -8.14 -8.66
CA VAL A 32 5.13 -7.17 -8.81
C VAL A 32 4.62 -7.15 -10.26
N VAL A 33 5.51 -7.08 -11.24
CA VAL A 33 5.14 -7.09 -12.66
C VAL A 33 4.45 -8.40 -13.03
N VAL A 34 4.96 -9.53 -12.56
CA VAL A 34 4.36 -10.85 -12.79
C VAL A 34 2.99 -10.96 -12.10
N ALA A 35 2.87 -10.49 -10.86
CA ALA A 35 1.59 -10.48 -10.14
C ALA A 35 0.55 -9.61 -10.85
N ILE A 36 0.95 -8.41 -11.32
CA ILE A 36 0.12 -7.52 -12.12
C ILE A 36 -0.26 -8.20 -13.46
N ALA A 37 0.68 -8.80 -14.17
CA ALA A 37 0.43 -9.47 -15.44
C ALA A 37 -0.51 -10.67 -15.29
N LEU A 38 -0.32 -11.50 -14.26
CA LEU A 38 -1.20 -12.62 -13.93
C LEU A 38 -2.60 -12.12 -13.54
N PHE A 39 -2.67 -11.06 -12.74
CA PHE A 39 -3.91 -10.40 -12.41
C PHE A 39 -4.63 -9.91 -13.67
N PHE A 40 -3.97 -9.17 -14.55
CA PHE A 40 -4.54 -8.73 -15.82
C PHE A 40 -4.97 -9.91 -16.70
N ARG A 41 -4.12 -10.93 -16.87
CA ARG A 41 -4.46 -12.13 -17.66
C ARG A 41 -5.72 -12.85 -17.13
N THR A 42 -5.88 -12.91 -15.81
CA THR A 42 -7.02 -13.57 -15.17
C THR A 42 -8.30 -12.73 -15.27
N PHE A 43 -8.18 -11.40 -15.22
CA PHE A 43 -9.31 -10.49 -15.16
C PHE A 43 -9.77 -9.93 -16.49
N PHE A 44 -8.85 -9.70 -17.46
CA PHE A 44 -9.23 -9.19 -18.78
C PHE A 44 -9.92 -10.21 -19.69
N LYS A 45 -9.95 -11.48 -19.31
CA LYS A 45 -10.82 -12.48 -19.97
C LYS A 45 -12.32 -12.27 -19.72
N SER A 46 -12.72 -11.37 -18.83
CA SER A 46 -14.10 -11.23 -18.39
C SER A 46 -14.64 -9.81 -18.56
N LYS A 47 -15.37 -9.59 -19.65
CA LYS A 47 -16.29 -8.47 -19.96
C LYS A 47 -15.63 -7.14 -20.39
N PRO A 48 -16.13 -6.52 -21.48
CA PRO A 48 -15.65 -5.20 -21.91
C PRO A 48 -15.93 -4.15 -20.83
N MET A 49 -14.96 -3.23 -20.61
CA MET A 49 -15.15 -2.08 -19.74
C MET A 49 -16.18 -1.13 -20.35
N THR A 50 -17.38 -1.13 -19.79
CA THR A 50 -18.45 -0.21 -20.26
C THR A 50 -18.20 1.19 -19.71
N ALA A 51 -18.69 2.23 -20.42
CA ALA A 51 -18.62 3.62 -19.95
C ALA A 51 -19.21 3.77 -18.52
N LYS A 52 -20.30 3.03 -18.24
CA LYS A 52 -20.93 3.00 -16.90
C LYS A 52 -20.01 2.44 -15.82
N PHE A 53 -19.23 1.40 -16.13
CA PHE A 53 -18.22 0.83 -15.20
C PHE A 53 -17.09 1.83 -14.95
N ILE A 54 -16.57 2.46 -16.00
CA ILE A 54 -15.50 3.46 -15.91
C ILE A 54 -15.96 4.66 -15.07
N ALA A 55 -17.13 5.24 -15.34
CA ALA A 55 -17.66 6.37 -14.61
C ALA A 55 -17.84 6.07 -13.10
N ARG A 56 -18.36 4.90 -12.76
CA ARG A 56 -18.53 4.47 -11.35
C ARG A 56 -17.20 4.29 -10.64
N THR A 57 -16.23 3.64 -11.31
CA THR A 57 -14.88 3.44 -10.76
C THR A 57 -14.17 4.78 -10.58
N ALA A 58 -14.33 5.72 -11.53
CA ALA A 58 -13.73 7.06 -11.46
C ALA A 58 -14.20 7.87 -10.24
N VAL A 59 -15.48 7.75 -9.85
CA VAL A 59 -15.99 8.41 -8.63
C VAL A 59 -15.27 7.90 -7.38
N PHE A 60 -15.11 6.59 -7.22
CA PHE A 60 -14.36 6.04 -6.09
C PHE A 60 -12.87 6.39 -6.15
N SER A 61 -12.29 6.46 -7.35
CA SER A 61 -10.90 6.91 -7.53
C SER A 61 -10.73 8.35 -7.07
N ALA A 62 -11.67 9.25 -7.40
CA ALA A 62 -11.63 10.64 -6.94
C ALA A 62 -11.65 10.74 -5.41
N PHE A 63 -12.51 9.99 -4.72
CA PHE A 63 -12.51 9.95 -3.25
C PHE A 63 -11.20 9.39 -2.69
N SER A 64 -10.67 8.33 -3.28
CA SER A 64 -9.40 7.74 -2.87
C SER A 64 -8.23 8.72 -3.04
N ILE A 65 -8.19 9.45 -4.17
CA ILE A 65 -7.19 10.50 -4.44
C ILE A 65 -7.25 11.58 -3.37
N ILE A 66 -8.43 12.09 -3.04
CA ILE A 66 -8.60 13.13 -2.00
C ILE A 66 -8.06 12.63 -0.66
N LEU A 67 -8.45 11.42 -0.23
CA LEU A 67 -7.99 10.84 1.03
C LEU A 67 -6.47 10.57 1.06
N TYR A 68 -5.86 10.33 -0.10
CA TYR A 68 -4.44 10.06 -0.22
C TYR A 68 -3.57 11.31 -0.40
N THR A 69 -4.08 12.35 -1.06
CA THR A 69 -3.28 13.54 -1.40
C THR A 69 -3.39 14.66 -0.39
N VAL A 70 -4.55 14.82 0.27
CA VAL A 70 -4.82 15.95 1.16
C VAL A 70 -4.10 15.75 2.50
N PRO A 71 -3.17 16.66 2.88
CA PRO A 71 -2.30 16.45 4.04
C PRO A 71 -3.04 16.30 5.38
N PHE A 72 -4.12 17.07 5.63
CA PHE A 72 -4.85 17.00 6.91
C PHE A 72 -5.70 15.73 7.06
N LEU A 73 -5.86 14.92 6.01
CA LEU A 73 -6.53 13.62 6.05
C LEU A 73 -5.57 12.45 6.34
N LYS A 74 -4.29 12.78 6.50
CA LYS A 74 -3.25 11.84 6.90
C LYS A 74 -2.73 12.27 8.27
N PHE A 75 -2.37 11.29 9.08
CA PHE A 75 -1.82 11.57 10.40
C PHE A 75 -0.79 10.52 10.80
N ALA A 76 0.29 10.98 11.41
CA ALA A 76 1.25 10.14 12.09
C ALA A 76 0.84 10.02 13.56
N LEU A 77 0.93 8.82 14.11
CA LEU A 77 0.68 8.59 15.53
C LEU A 77 1.96 8.79 16.34
N PRO A 78 1.92 9.47 17.50
CA PRO A 78 3.12 9.72 18.31
C PRO A 78 3.82 8.45 18.84
N ILE A 79 3.12 7.32 18.82
CA ILE A 79 3.64 6.02 19.22
C ILE A 79 4.40 5.28 18.13
N PHE A 80 4.47 5.85 16.92
CA PHE A 80 5.21 5.32 15.78
C PHE A 80 6.12 6.39 15.17
N PRO A 81 7.18 5.99 14.46
CA PRO A 81 8.02 6.93 13.71
C PRO A 81 7.21 7.80 12.75
N ALA A 82 7.54 9.10 12.68
CA ALA A 82 6.75 10.10 11.95
C ALA A 82 6.67 9.84 10.43
N PHE A 83 7.54 9.02 9.86
CA PHE A 83 7.46 8.62 8.46
C PHE A 83 6.39 7.55 8.17
N LEU A 84 5.78 6.98 9.21
CA LEU A 84 4.65 6.06 9.10
C LEU A 84 3.35 6.84 9.28
N GLU A 85 2.71 7.16 8.17
CA GLU A 85 1.43 7.89 8.15
C GLU A 85 0.24 6.94 8.00
N ILE A 86 -0.84 7.23 8.71
CA ILE A 86 -2.13 6.57 8.51
C ILE A 86 -2.93 7.40 7.50
N HIS A 87 -3.45 6.73 6.49
CA HIS A 87 -4.35 7.28 5.49
C HIS A 87 -5.51 6.30 5.22
N LEU A 88 -6.65 6.80 4.77
CA LEU A 88 -7.91 6.05 4.67
C LEU A 88 -8.36 5.84 3.22
N ASP A 89 -7.46 6.00 2.28
CA ASP A 89 -7.71 5.96 0.85
C ASP A 89 -8.03 4.57 0.30
N GLU A 90 -7.73 3.50 1.04
CA GLU A 90 -8.15 2.14 0.72
C GLU A 90 -9.67 1.94 0.89
N ILE A 91 -10.35 2.75 1.72
CA ILE A 91 -11.79 2.60 1.98
C ILE A 91 -12.63 2.74 0.69
N PRO A 92 -12.47 3.80 -0.15
CA PRO A 92 -13.14 3.85 -1.44
C PRO A 92 -12.78 2.70 -2.38
N ALA A 93 -11.55 2.21 -2.34
CA ALA A 93 -11.11 1.08 -3.13
C ALA A 93 -11.84 -0.22 -2.72
N PHE A 94 -12.01 -0.48 -1.41
CA PHE A 94 -12.83 -1.57 -0.91
C PHE A 94 -14.29 -1.45 -1.35
N MET A 95 -14.88 -0.25 -1.23
CA MET A 95 -16.25 -0.02 -1.66
C MET A 95 -16.43 -0.28 -3.15
N ALA A 96 -15.51 0.17 -3.99
CA ALA A 96 -15.50 -0.09 -5.42
C ALA A 96 -15.33 -1.60 -5.71
N GLY A 97 -14.41 -2.26 -5.01
CA GLY A 97 -14.16 -3.70 -5.12
C GLY A 97 -15.38 -4.54 -4.75
N PHE A 98 -16.08 -4.19 -3.67
CA PHE A 98 -17.29 -4.87 -3.22
C PHE A 98 -18.49 -4.61 -4.14
N ALA A 99 -18.66 -3.36 -4.61
CA ALA A 99 -19.78 -3.01 -5.47
C ALA A 99 -19.63 -3.51 -6.92
N TYR A 100 -18.43 -3.40 -7.49
CA TYR A 100 -18.21 -3.61 -8.93
C TYR A 100 -17.21 -4.72 -9.24
N GLY A 101 -16.63 -5.32 -8.23
CA GLY A 101 -15.69 -6.45 -8.32
C GLY A 101 -14.21 -6.03 -8.25
N PRO A 102 -13.31 -7.03 -8.16
CA PRO A 102 -11.89 -6.82 -7.88
C PRO A 102 -11.18 -5.89 -8.86
N LEU A 103 -11.58 -5.90 -10.15
CA LEU A 103 -11.02 -5.00 -11.15
C LEU A 103 -11.28 -3.53 -10.81
N SER A 104 -12.48 -3.20 -10.31
CA SER A 104 -12.80 -1.82 -9.91
C SER A 104 -11.95 -1.38 -8.72
N GLY A 105 -11.82 -2.24 -7.68
CA GLY A 105 -10.95 -1.97 -6.55
C GLY A 105 -9.49 -1.75 -6.97
N PHE A 106 -8.97 -2.63 -7.83
CA PHE A 106 -7.62 -2.48 -8.38
C PHE A 106 -7.43 -1.17 -9.16
N LEU A 107 -8.38 -0.81 -10.03
CA LEU A 107 -8.30 0.43 -10.80
C LEU A 107 -8.33 1.67 -9.91
N VAL A 108 -9.08 1.66 -8.82
CA VAL A 108 -9.07 2.76 -7.83
C VAL A 108 -7.68 2.91 -7.22
N VAL A 109 -7.06 1.80 -6.78
CA VAL A 109 -5.70 1.80 -6.22
C VAL A 109 -4.68 2.28 -7.26
N LEU A 110 -4.78 1.82 -8.51
CA LEU A 110 -3.89 2.23 -9.60
C LEU A 110 -4.01 3.72 -9.89
N VAL A 111 -5.23 4.22 -10.06
CA VAL A 111 -5.48 5.63 -10.44
C VAL A 111 -5.04 6.58 -9.32
N LYS A 112 -5.34 6.28 -8.03
CA LYS A 112 -4.86 7.10 -6.91
C LYS A 112 -3.34 7.22 -6.90
N THR A 113 -2.64 6.10 -7.15
CA THR A 113 -1.18 6.06 -7.18
C THR A 113 -0.62 6.87 -8.34
N LEU A 114 -1.16 6.69 -9.56
CA LEU A 114 -0.71 7.45 -10.73
C LEU A 114 -0.89 8.95 -10.57
N VAL A 115 -2.00 9.39 -9.96
CA VAL A 115 -2.24 10.82 -9.68
C VAL A 115 -1.31 11.34 -8.58
N LYS A 116 -0.92 10.52 -7.61
CA LYS A 116 0.01 10.90 -6.54
C LYS A 116 1.46 10.96 -7.00
N LEU A 117 1.87 10.16 -7.98
CA LEU A 117 3.26 10.11 -8.47
C LEU A 117 3.87 11.49 -8.80
N PRO A 118 3.21 12.40 -9.53
CA PRO A 118 3.76 13.74 -9.77
C PRO A 118 3.89 14.61 -8.51
N LEU A 119 3.20 14.26 -7.43
CA LEU A 119 3.19 14.96 -6.14
C LEU A 119 4.06 14.24 -5.10
N THR A 120 4.95 13.37 -5.55
CA THR A 120 5.78 12.55 -4.66
C THR A 120 6.83 13.38 -3.94
N ASN A 121 7.06 13.04 -2.67
CA ASN A 121 8.22 13.50 -1.89
C ASN A 121 9.27 12.37 -1.73
N THR A 122 8.98 11.18 -2.30
CA THR A 122 9.78 9.96 -2.11
C THR A 122 10.37 9.43 -3.41
N ALA A 123 10.51 10.29 -4.43
CA ALA A 123 10.93 9.92 -5.79
C ALA A 123 10.10 8.74 -6.39
N GLY A 124 8.84 8.59 -5.97
CA GLY A 124 7.91 7.55 -6.43
C GLY A 124 8.01 6.22 -5.69
N VAL A 125 9.02 6.02 -4.85
CA VAL A 125 9.24 4.73 -4.16
C VAL A 125 8.18 4.48 -3.10
N GLY A 126 7.82 5.52 -2.32
CA GLY A 126 6.74 5.43 -1.33
C GLY A 126 5.38 5.13 -1.98
N GLU A 127 5.08 5.78 -3.10
CA GLU A 127 3.85 5.58 -3.87
C GLU A 127 3.78 4.19 -4.49
N LEU A 128 4.92 3.65 -4.96
CA LEU A 128 4.99 2.28 -5.47
C LEU A 128 4.76 1.25 -4.35
N ALA A 129 5.37 1.47 -3.19
CA ALA A 129 5.14 0.61 -2.03
C ALA A 129 3.67 0.66 -1.58
N ASP A 130 3.08 1.86 -1.48
CA ASP A 130 1.67 2.02 -1.14
C ASP A 130 0.75 1.33 -2.17
N PHE A 131 1.08 1.41 -3.46
CA PHE A 131 0.36 0.66 -4.49
C PHE A 131 0.36 -0.84 -4.23
N ILE A 132 1.54 -1.42 -3.93
CA ILE A 132 1.68 -2.85 -3.66
C ILE A 132 0.90 -3.24 -2.41
N TYR A 133 1.03 -2.46 -1.33
CA TYR A 133 0.38 -2.73 -0.05
C TYR A 133 -1.14 -2.59 -0.14
N SER A 134 -1.63 -1.51 -0.76
CA SER A 134 -3.06 -1.32 -1.02
C SER A 134 -3.63 -2.38 -1.96
N ALA A 135 -2.89 -2.80 -2.99
CA ALA A 135 -3.32 -3.87 -3.88
C ALA A 135 -3.41 -5.22 -3.14
N ALA A 136 -2.41 -5.55 -2.30
CA ALA A 136 -2.42 -6.74 -1.45
C ALA A 136 -3.56 -6.73 -0.42
N PHE A 137 -4.07 -5.56 -0.06
CA PHE A 137 -5.20 -5.41 0.84
C PHE A 137 -6.55 -5.50 0.11
N VAL A 138 -6.74 -4.72 -0.95
CA VAL A 138 -8.04 -4.55 -1.61
C VAL A 138 -8.41 -5.73 -2.51
N ILE A 139 -7.43 -6.27 -3.26
CA ILE A 139 -7.72 -7.29 -4.28
C ILE A 139 -8.21 -8.60 -3.68
N PRO A 140 -7.52 -9.21 -2.69
CA PRO A 140 -7.99 -10.44 -2.07
C PRO A 140 -9.36 -10.28 -1.41
N ALA A 141 -9.61 -9.14 -0.73
CA ALA A 141 -10.90 -8.86 -0.12
C ALA A 141 -12.03 -8.81 -1.15
N ALA A 142 -11.82 -8.07 -2.25
CA ALA A 142 -12.83 -7.98 -3.31
C ALA A 142 -13.07 -9.33 -3.99
N PHE A 143 -12.05 -10.17 -4.06
CA PHE A 143 -12.14 -11.52 -4.64
C PHE A 143 -12.99 -12.46 -3.77
N ILE A 144 -12.70 -12.50 -2.47
CA ILE A 144 -13.43 -13.33 -1.50
C ILE A 144 -14.87 -12.84 -1.40
N TYR A 145 -15.10 -11.53 -1.32
CA TYR A 145 -16.43 -10.96 -1.26
C TYR A 145 -17.27 -11.27 -2.51
N LYS A 146 -16.65 -11.32 -3.70
CA LYS A 146 -17.32 -11.69 -4.94
C LYS A 146 -17.94 -13.10 -4.90
N GLN A 147 -17.39 -13.99 -4.07
CA GLN A 147 -17.92 -15.35 -3.90
C GLN A 147 -19.04 -15.41 -2.84
N HIS A 148 -19.02 -14.47 -1.88
CA HIS A 148 -19.93 -14.45 -0.75
C HIS A 148 -20.49 -13.04 -0.48
N HIS A 149 -21.51 -12.62 -1.22
CA HIS A 149 -22.14 -11.30 -1.14
C HIS A 149 -22.98 -11.11 0.14
N SER A 150 -22.34 -11.23 1.30
CA SER A 150 -22.98 -11.09 2.61
C SER A 150 -22.12 -10.28 3.57
N LEU A 151 -22.69 -9.80 4.68
CA LEU A 151 -21.93 -9.13 5.72
C LEU A 151 -20.84 -10.06 6.31
N LYS A 152 -21.16 -11.34 6.52
CA LYS A 152 -20.19 -12.34 6.97
C LYS A 152 -19.08 -12.52 5.94
N GLY A 153 -19.43 -12.59 4.65
CA GLY A 153 -18.46 -12.65 3.55
C GLY A 153 -17.55 -11.42 3.50
N ALA A 154 -18.11 -10.22 3.69
CA ALA A 154 -17.31 -9.00 3.75
C ALA A 154 -16.33 -9.00 4.95
N LEU A 155 -16.75 -9.45 6.13
CA LEU A 155 -15.91 -9.54 7.31
C LEU A 155 -14.75 -10.55 7.11
N ILE A 156 -15.06 -11.75 6.59
CA ILE A 156 -14.04 -12.76 6.28
C ILE A 156 -13.06 -12.23 5.23
N ALA A 157 -13.58 -11.58 4.18
CA ALA A 157 -12.78 -11.00 3.13
C ALA A 157 -11.79 -9.94 3.68
N LEU A 158 -12.28 -9.04 4.52
CA LEU A 158 -11.46 -8.02 5.17
C LEU A 158 -10.42 -8.63 6.12
N LEU A 159 -10.79 -9.60 6.95
CA LEU A 159 -9.86 -10.25 7.87
C LEU A 159 -8.72 -10.98 7.14
N VAL A 160 -9.05 -11.77 6.12
CA VAL A 160 -8.02 -12.48 5.34
C VAL A 160 -7.09 -11.50 4.63
N SER A 161 -7.65 -10.45 4.02
CA SER A 161 -6.83 -9.45 3.33
C SER A 161 -5.99 -8.60 4.27
N THR A 162 -6.47 -8.34 5.50
CA THR A 162 -5.67 -7.69 6.57
C THR A 162 -4.43 -8.50 6.90
N VAL A 163 -4.56 -9.83 7.08
CA VAL A 163 -3.38 -10.68 7.35
C VAL A 163 -2.39 -10.62 6.18
N ILE A 164 -2.86 -10.70 4.94
CA ILE A 164 -2.01 -10.60 3.75
C ILE A 164 -1.31 -9.25 3.70
N GLN A 165 -2.04 -8.16 3.91
CA GLN A 165 -1.50 -6.80 3.88
C GLN A 165 -0.45 -6.59 4.96
N ILE A 166 -0.74 -6.96 6.23
CA ILE A 166 0.21 -6.83 7.34
C ILE A 166 1.53 -7.53 7.01
N LEU A 167 1.47 -8.74 6.47
CA LEU A 167 2.67 -9.46 6.07
C LEU A 167 3.41 -8.73 4.94
N VAL A 168 2.72 -8.42 3.83
CA VAL A 168 3.34 -7.78 2.66
C VAL A 168 3.92 -6.41 3.01
N ALA A 169 3.15 -5.57 3.73
CA ALA A 169 3.60 -4.22 4.07
C ALA A 169 4.69 -4.22 5.14
N SER A 170 4.58 -5.03 6.18
CA SER A 170 5.59 -5.05 7.24
C SER A 170 6.93 -5.59 6.74
N PHE A 171 6.93 -6.68 5.99
CA PHE A 171 8.15 -7.21 5.36
C PHE A 171 8.69 -6.26 4.29
N GLY A 172 7.82 -5.73 3.43
CA GLY A 172 8.19 -4.78 2.38
C GLY A 172 8.82 -3.51 2.95
N THR A 173 8.22 -2.93 3.99
CA THR A 173 8.78 -1.74 4.65
C THR A 173 10.12 -2.06 5.29
N THR A 174 10.22 -3.14 6.07
CA THR A 174 11.43 -3.48 6.84
C THR A 174 12.61 -3.83 5.94
N PHE A 175 12.42 -4.68 4.94
CA PHE A 175 13.52 -5.27 4.17
C PHE A 175 13.75 -4.63 2.79
N ILE A 176 12.85 -3.75 2.35
CA ILE A 176 12.97 -3.09 1.05
C ILE A 176 12.92 -1.58 1.22
N MET A 177 11.86 -1.03 1.84
CA MET A 177 11.62 0.41 1.85
C MET A 177 12.61 1.18 2.70
N LEU A 178 12.99 0.67 3.88
CA LEU A 178 13.99 1.34 4.73
C LEU A 178 15.35 1.44 4.03
N ASP A 179 15.74 0.43 3.28
CA ASP A 179 16.97 0.46 2.48
C ASP A 179 16.85 1.48 1.34
N MET A 180 15.73 1.49 0.63
CA MET A 180 15.46 2.45 -0.45
C MET A 180 15.44 3.89 0.06
N TYR A 181 14.82 4.16 1.21
CA TYR A 181 14.82 5.50 1.81
C TYR A 181 16.23 5.93 2.24
N SER A 182 17.01 5.05 2.86
CA SER A 182 18.39 5.33 3.20
C SER A 182 19.22 5.73 1.97
N MET A 183 19.01 5.04 0.84
CA MET A 183 19.72 5.32 -0.42
C MET A 183 19.24 6.62 -1.07
N LEU A 184 17.94 6.83 -1.22
CA LEU A 184 17.37 7.97 -1.96
C LEU A 184 17.54 9.30 -1.22
N TYR A 185 17.38 9.29 0.09
CA TYR A 185 17.51 10.50 0.90
C TYR A 185 18.92 10.70 1.45
N HIS A 186 19.87 9.80 1.12
CA HIS A 186 21.20 9.79 1.71
C HIS A 186 21.18 9.86 3.25
N LEU A 187 20.11 9.27 3.85
CA LEU A 187 19.93 9.21 5.28
C LEU A 187 20.64 7.96 5.83
N PRO A 188 21.65 8.11 6.68
CA PRO A 188 22.27 6.95 7.33
C PRO A 188 21.19 6.13 8.06
N LYS A 189 21.24 4.81 7.95
CA LYS A 189 20.33 3.91 8.69
C LYS A 189 20.31 4.19 10.20
N ALA A 190 21.44 4.65 10.75
CA ALA A 190 21.55 5.08 12.14
C ALA A 190 20.57 6.22 12.50
N VAL A 191 20.31 7.15 11.58
CA VAL A 191 19.35 8.25 11.80
C VAL A 191 17.93 7.70 11.87
N ILE A 192 17.56 6.80 10.96
CA ILE A 192 16.24 6.13 10.96
C ILE A 192 16.08 5.31 12.24
N LEU A 193 17.11 4.56 12.63
CA LEU A 193 17.12 3.79 13.86
C LEU A 193 16.92 4.69 15.09
N ASN A 194 17.64 5.81 15.17
CA ASN A 194 17.48 6.78 16.26
C ASN A 194 16.06 7.36 16.35
N MET A 195 15.40 7.59 15.20
CA MET A 195 13.99 8.02 15.20
C MET A 195 13.07 6.95 15.83
N CYS A 196 13.31 5.67 15.53
CA CYS A 196 12.58 4.57 16.12
C CYS A 196 12.87 4.42 17.63
N GLN A 197 14.13 4.51 18.02
CA GLN A 197 14.58 4.34 19.42
C GLN A 197 14.11 5.46 20.35
N LYS A 198 13.91 6.67 19.83
CA LYS A 198 13.29 7.76 20.61
C LYS A 198 11.87 7.44 21.07
N ILE A 199 11.17 6.58 20.34
CA ILE A 199 9.80 6.17 20.64
C ILE A 199 9.79 4.82 21.38
N ASN A 200 10.58 3.88 20.90
CA ASN A 200 10.70 2.54 21.50
C ASN A 200 12.18 2.13 21.56
N PRO A 201 12.83 2.29 22.72
CA PRO A 201 14.26 1.93 22.90
C PRO A 201 14.57 0.44 22.67
N ALA A 202 13.56 -0.44 22.68
CA ALA A 202 13.74 -1.86 22.43
C ALA A 202 14.00 -2.20 20.94
N VAL A 203 13.84 -1.23 20.04
CA VAL A 203 14.20 -1.39 18.62
C VAL A 203 15.72 -1.26 18.49
N THR A 204 16.41 -2.38 18.55
CA THR A 204 17.88 -2.42 18.50
C THR A 204 18.46 -2.28 17.11
N ASP A 205 17.71 -2.67 16.07
CA ASP A 205 18.10 -2.54 14.67
C ASP A 205 16.86 -2.43 13.75
N LEU A 206 17.10 -2.17 12.45
CA LEU A 206 16.07 -1.98 11.42
C LEU A 206 15.71 -3.27 10.70
N THR A 207 15.85 -4.42 11.32
CA THR A 207 15.48 -5.74 10.79
C THR A 207 14.34 -6.36 11.60
N TRP A 208 14.57 -7.50 12.24
CA TRP A 208 13.56 -8.20 13.02
C TRP A 208 12.98 -7.39 14.20
N PRO A 209 13.78 -6.65 15.00
CA PRO A 209 13.24 -5.78 16.06
C PRO A 209 12.30 -4.70 15.51
N PHE A 210 12.67 -4.04 14.39
CA PHE A 210 11.78 -3.08 13.73
C PHE A 210 10.51 -3.77 13.21
N LEU A 211 10.64 -4.90 12.53
CA LEU A 211 9.50 -5.66 11.99
C LEU A 211 8.48 -5.98 13.08
N LEU A 212 8.94 -6.55 14.21
CA LEU A 212 8.06 -7.04 15.26
C LEU A 212 7.49 -5.92 16.14
N MET A 213 8.27 -4.87 16.41
CA MET A 213 7.90 -3.82 17.35
C MET A 213 7.31 -2.57 16.71
N VAL A 214 7.53 -2.38 15.41
CA VAL A 214 7.04 -1.20 14.67
C VAL A 214 6.21 -1.63 13.46
N GLY A 215 6.77 -2.41 12.54
CA GLY A 215 6.16 -2.75 11.27
C GLY A 215 4.81 -3.45 11.41
N ILE A 216 4.78 -4.59 12.10
CA ILE A 216 3.55 -5.37 12.32
C ILE A 216 2.53 -4.59 13.15
N PRO A 217 2.87 -4.00 14.32
CA PRO A 217 1.91 -3.25 15.12
C PRO A 217 1.33 -2.03 14.40
N PHE A 218 2.14 -1.30 13.64
CA PHE A 218 1.67 -0.15 12.86
C PHE A 218 0.66 -0.58 11.79
N ASN A 219 1.01 -1.56 10.96
CA ASN A 219 0.11 -2.03 9.90
C ASN A 219 -1.16 -2.65 10.48
N ALA A 220 -1.07 -3.42 11.56
CA ALA A 220 -2.24 -3.98 12.25
C ALA A 220 -3.19 -2.88 12.74
N LEU A 221 -2.66 -1.80 13.33
CA LEU A 221 -3.47 -0.68 13.80
C LEU A 221 -4.08 0.10 12.63
N LYS A 222 -3.28 0.43 11.60
CA LYS A 222 -3.76 1.10 10.38
C LYS A 222 -4.91 0.33 9.76
N ASP A 223 -4.71 -0.96 9.54
CA ASP A 223 -5.69 -1.81 8.89
C ASP A 223 -6.95 -2.00 9.74
N ALA A 224 -6.80 -2.11 11.07
CA ALA A 224 -7.96 -2.17 11.97
C ALA A 224 -8.85 -0.92 11.82
N ILE A 225 -8.25 0.27 11.75
CA ILE A 225 -8.99 1.53 11.51
C ILE A 225 -9.70 1.48 10.16
N VAL A 226 -9.00 1.13 9.09
CA VAL A 226 -9.55 1.02 7.73
C VAL A 226 -10.69 0.02 7.68
N VAL A 227 -10.52 -1.16 8.28
CA VAL A 227 -11.54 -2.23 8.33
C VAL A 227 -12.79 -1.78 9.09
N ILE A 228 -12.61 -1.17 10.27
CA ILE A 228 -13.74 -0.67 11.08
C ILE A 228 -14.57 0.33 10.27
N VAL A 229 -13.93 1.34 9.66
CA VAL A 229 -14.63 2.35 8.86
C VAL A 229 -15.26 1.71 7.63
N THR A 230 -14.58 0.80 6.95
CA THR A 230 -15.10 0.06 5.80
C THR A 230 -16.36 -0.74 6.17
N VAL A 231 -16.36 -1.44 7.31
CA VAL A 231 -17.53 -2.21 7.78
C VAL A 231 -18.70 -1.30 8.14
N LEU A 232 -18.44 -0.15 8.77
CA LEU A 232 -19.48 0.83 9.10
C LEU A 232 -20.14 1.39 7.82
N LEU A 233 -19.33 1.76 6.84
CA LEU A 233 -19.81 2.24 5.54
C LEU A 233 -20.55 1.12 4.77
N TYR A 234 -20.02 -0.09 4.76
CA TYR A 234 -20.66 -1.24 4.13
C TYR A 234 -22.06 -1.48 4.70
N LYS A 235 -22.22 -1.43 6.03
CA LYS A 235 -23.55 -1.59 6.67
C LYS A 235 -24.54 -0.54 6.18
N ARG A 236 -24.11 0.70 6.00
CA ARG A 236 -24.94 1.80 5.47
C ARG A 236 -25.29 1.61 4.00
N LEU A 237 -24.32 1.15 3.20
CA LEU A 237 -24.47 1.00 1.74
C LEU A 237 -24.96 -0.40 1.30
N ARG A 238 -25.18 -1.32 2.23
CA ARG A 238 -25.60 -2.71 1.94
C ARG A 238 -26.79 -2.82 1.00
N ASN A 239 -27.82 -1.99 1.21
CA ASN A 239 -29.03 -2.02 0.37
C ASN A 239 -28.72 -1.54 -1.06
N LEU A 240 -27.79 -0.59 -1.22
CA LEU A 240 -27.31 -0.14 -2.52
C LEU A 240 -26.54 -1.27 -3.24
N PHE A 241 -25.66 -1.97 -2.54
CA PHE A 241 -24.91 -3.10 -3.12
C PHE A 241 -25.84 -4.22 -3.59
N LYS A 242 -26.88 -4.56 -2.80
CA LYS A 242 -27.89 -5.54 -3.20
C LYS A 242 -28.63 -5.13 -4.49
N LYS A 243 -28.99 -3.85 -4.64
CA LYS A 243 -29.60 -3.34 -5.87
C LYS A 243 -28.67 -3.43 -7.07
N ILE A 244 -27.37 -3.15 -6.86
CA ILE A 244 -26.33 -3.25 -7.91
C ILE A 244 -26.17 -4.72 -8.34
N ASP A 245 -26.15 -5.65 -7.41
CA ASP A 245 -26.02 -7.09 -7.70
C ASP A 245 -27.26 -7.63 -8.46
N ALA A 246 -28.46 -7.20 -8.07
CA ALA A 246 -29.70 -7.56 -8.77
C ALA A 246 -29.77 -7.05 -10.23
N GLN A 247 -29.05 -5.98 -10.56
CA GLN A 247 -28.93 -5.45 -11.93
C GLN A 247 -27.89 -6.17 -12.80
N LYS A 248 -27.07 -7.06 -12.22
CA LYS A 248 -26.03 -7.82 -12.94
C LYS A 248 -26.53 -9.17 -13.45
N ASN A 249 -27.61 -9.68 -12.85
CA ASN A 249 -28.30 -10.91 -13.22
C ASN A 249 -29.46 -10.58 -14.18
#